data_8dec8f93660d60adcf48387236080075
#
_entry.id   8dec8f93660d60adcf48387236080075
#
_cell.length_a   1.000
_cell.length_b   1.000
_cell.length_c   1.000
_cell.angle_alpha   90.00
_cell.angle_beta   90.00
_cell.angle_gamma   90.00
#
_symmetry.space_group_name_H-M   'P 1'
#
loop_
_entity.id
_entity.type
_entity.pdbx_description
1 polymer ?
#
loop_
_entity_poly.entity_id
_entity_poly.type
_entity_poly.pdbx_seq_one_letter_code
_entity_poly.pdbx_strand_id
1 'polypeptide(L)'
;MADHHVTVSVEPYYLSSESKPIEKRFVYAYTVTIQNNGQHPVKLLSRHWIITNGETLKTTEVQGDGVIGEQPSIPPGEEFIYTSGTVMESQVGTMQGSYRMIDDR
;
A
#
# COMPACT_ATOMS: atom_id res chain seq x y z
N MET A 1 16.77 -4.40 -20.27
CA MET A 1 15.66 -5.01 -19.57
C MET A 1 15.66 -4.61 -18.12
N ALA A 2 14.55 -4.12 -17.68
CA ALA A 2 14.44 -3.72 -16.31
C ALA A 2 14.31 -4.97 -15.43
N ASP A 3 15.24 -5.14 -14.54
CA ASP A 3 15.19 -6.24 -13.61
C ASP A 3 14.38 -5.80 -12.41
N HIS A 4 13.08 -5.97 -12.54
CA HIS A 4 12.18 -5.63 -11.44
C HIS A 4 12.20 -6.77 -10.45
N HIS A 5 13.19 -6.73 -9.57
CA HIS A 5 13.31 -7.73 -8.53
C HIS A 5 12.65 -7.29 -7.23
N VAL A 6 11.68 -6.39 -7.34
CA VAL A 6 10.93 -5.94 -6.18
C VAL A 6 9.54 -6.57 -6.22
N THR A 7 9.17 -7.22 -5.13
CA THR A 7 7.84 -7.78 -4.98
C THR A 7 7.09 -7.02 -3.90
N VAL A 8 5.79 -6.81 -4.13
CA VAL A 8 4.93 -6.12 -3.18
C VAL A 8 3.77 -7.04 -2.84
N SER A 9 3.54 -7.24 -1.56
CA SER A 9 2.37 -7.97 -1.10
C SER A 9 1.58 -7.11 -0.12
N VAL A 10 0.27 -7.25 -0.15
CA VAL A 10 -0.64 -6.47 0.67
C VAL A 10 -1.57 -7.43 1.41
N GLU A 11 -1.68 -7.26 2.71
CA GLU A 11 -2.53 -8.10 3.53
C GLU A 11 -3.54 -7.21 4.27
N PRO A 12 -4.81 -7.25 3.88
CA PRO A 12 -5.83 -6.41 4.50
C PRO A 12 -6.44 -7.09 5.73
N TYR A 13 -6.85 -6.26 6.69
CA TYR A 13 -7.55 -6.70 7.89
C TYR A 13 -8.76 -5.81 8.14
N TYR A 14 -9.91 -6.41 8.38
CA TYR A 14 -11.09 -5.68 8.79
C TYR A 14 -11.02 -5.40 10.29
N LEU A 15 -11.18 -4.12 10.67
CA LEU A 15 -11.13 -3.71 12.07
C LEU A 15 -12.55 -3.51 12.60
N SER A 16 -13.17 -4.59 13.08
CA SER A 16 -14.54 -4.55 13.55
C SER A 16 -14.74 -3.59 14.73
N SER A 17 -13.77 -3.51 15.63
CA SER A 17 -13.84 -2.63 16.78
C SER A 17 -13.83 -1.15 16.42
N GLU A 18 -13.26 -0.81 15.27
CA GLU A 18 -13.17 0.55 14.77
C GLU A 18 -14.28 0.88 13.76
N SER A 19 -15.02 -0.13 13.34
CA SER A 19 -16.06 0.01 12.32
C SER A 19 -17.42 0.29 12.95
N LYS A 20 -18.25 1.03 12.19
CA LYS A 20 -19.64 1.31 12.57
C LYS A 20 -20.54 1.04 11.37
N PRO A 21 -20.91 -0.23 11.14
CA PRO A 21 -21.69 -0.58 9.95
C PRO A 21 -23.01 0.16 9.79
N ILE A 22 -23.67 0.49 10.89
CA ILE A 22 -24.92 1.26 10.85
C ILE A 22 -24.71 2.65 10.25
N GLU A 23 -23.50 3.20 10.43
CA GLU A 23 -23.13 4.51 9.89
C GLU A 23 -22.39 4.37 8.56
N LYS A 24 -22.37 3.18 7.97
CA LYS A 24 -21.61 2.86 6.75
C LYS A 24 -20.14 3.23 6.90
N ARG A 25 -19.58 2.89 8.05
CA ARG A 25 -18.18 3.14 8.34
C ARG A 25 -17.49 1.81 8.53
N PHE A 26 -16.69 1.42 7.55
CA PHE A 26 -15.94 0.17 7.56
C PHE A 26 -14.45 0.50 7.55
N VAL A 27 -13.76 0.12 8.62
CA VAL A 27 -12.35 0.46 8.79
C VAL A 27 -11.50 -0.77 8.52
N TYR A 28 -10.51 -0.60 7.67
CA TYR A 28 -9.55 -1.64 7.32
C TYR A 28 -8.14 -1.15 7.60
N ALA A 29 -7.30 -2.05 8.10
CA ALA A 29 -5.87 -1.86 8.09
C ALA A 29 -5.29 -2.74 6.98
N TYR A 30 -4.18 -2.34 6.42
CA TYR A 30 -3.47 -3.17 5.46
C TYR A 30 -1.98 -3.09 5.72
N THR A 31 -1.34 -4.25 5.67
CA THR A 31 0.10 -4.36 5.86
C THR A 31 0.73 -4.61 4.49
N VAL A 32 1.67 -3.77 4.14
CA VAL A 32 2.38 -3.85 2.86
C VAL A 32 3.81 -4.32 3.14
N THR A 33 4.22 -5.34 2.40
CA THR A 33 5.59 -5.84 2.43
C THR A 33 6.22 -5.60 1.08
N ILE A 34 7.31 -4.84 1.07
CA ILE A 34 8.07 -4.53 -0.14
C ILE A 34 9.41 -5.22 -0.01
N GLN A 35 9.67 -6.20 -0.86
CA GLN A 35 10.87 -7.02 -0.79
C GLN A 35 11.77 -6.75 -1.98
N ASN A 36 13.04 -6.47 -1.69
CA ASN A 36 14.05 -6.29 -2.72
C ASN A 36 14.77 -7.62 -2.97
N ASN A 37 14.43 -8.26 -4.07
CA ASN A 37 15.05 -9.54 -4.47
C ASN A 37 16.19 -9.32 -5.47
N GLY A 38 16.57 -8.08 -5.72
CA GLY A 38 17.63 -7.75 -6.65
C GLY A 38 18.99 -7.71 -5.99
N GLN A 39 19.94 -7.11 -6.68
CA GLN A 39 21.33 -7.05 -6.25
C GLN A 39 21.78 -5.63 -5.87
N HIS A 40 20.92 -4.66 -6.02
CA HIS A 40 21.21 -3.26 -5.70
C HIS A 40 20.15 -2.70 -4.77
N PRO A 41 20.52 -1.75 -3.91
CA PRO A 41 19.50 -1.09 -3.07
C PRO A 41 18.49 -0.36 -3.93
N VAL A 42 17.24 -0.34 -3.48
CA VAL A 42 16.18 0.46 -4.11
C VAL A 42 15.62 1.43 -3.09
N LYS A 43 15.36 2.66 -3.54
CA LYS A 43 14.76 3.68 -2.68
C LYS A 43 13.33 3.91 -3.12
N LEU A 44 12.41 3.87 -2.17
CA LEU A 44 11.00 4.11 -2.42
C LEU A 44 10.77 5.62 -2.44
N LEU A 45 10.37 6.15 -3.58
CA LEU A 45 10.19 7.59 -3.76
C LEU A 45 8.77 8.06 -3.50
N SER A 46 7.79 7.32 -4.01
CA SER A 46 6.39 7.75 -3.88
C SER A 46 5.45 6.55 -3.98
N ARG A 47 4.22 6.78 -3.56
CA ARG A 47 3.15 5.79 -3.64
C ARG A 47 1.91 6.39 -4.29
N HIS A 48 1.13 5.54 -4.92
CA HIS A 48 -0.15 5.92 -5.49
C HIS A 48 -1.12 4.76 -5.35
N TRP A 49 -2.20 4.98 -4.63
CA TRP A 49 -3.25 3.98 -4.42
C TRP A 49 -4.59 4.49 -4.90
N ILE A 50 -5.36 3.60 -5.50
CA ILE A 50 -6.75 3.86 -5.89
C ILE A 50 -7.61 2.86 -5.15
N ILE A 51 -8.51 3.36 -4.30
CA ILE A 51 -9.41 2.55 -3.50
C ILE A 51 -10.81 2.72 -4.07
N THR A 52 -11.41 1.62 -4.49
CA THR A 52 -12.74 1.63 -5.10
C THR A 52 -13.77 1.04 -4.15
N ASN A 53 -14.83 1.79 -3.88
CA ASN A 53 -15.96 1.32 -3.08
C ASN A 53 -16.74 0.29 -3.90
N GLY A 54 -16.96 -0.89 -3.33
CA GLY A 54 -17.60 -2.01 -4.05
C GLY A 54 -19.08 -1.82 -4.33
N GLU A 55 -19.76 -0.92 -3.63
CA GLU A 55 -21.18 -0.66 -3.86
C GLU A 55 -21.41 0.50 -4.82
N THR A 56 -20.71 1.61 -4.61
CA THR A 56 -20.94 2.84 -5.36
C THR A 56 -19.99 3.03 -6.53
N LEU A 57 -18.92 2.26 -6.56
CA LEU A 57 -17.82 2.37 -7.53
C LEU A 57 -17.10 3.72 -7.46
N LYS A 58 -17.31 4.48 -6.40
CA LYS A 58 -16.55 5.70 -6.16
C LYS A 58 -15.12 5.35 -5.81
N THR A 59 -14.18 6.16 -6.29
CA THR A 59 -12.77 5.95 -6.04
C THR A 59 -12.21 7.03 -5.12
N THR A 60 -11.24 6.62 -4.32
CA THR A 60 -10.44 7.53 -3.50
C THR A 60 -8.98 7.30 -3.87
N GLU A 61 -8.27 8.37 -4.14
CA GLU A 61 -6.84 8.28 -4.43
C GLU A 61 -6.01 8.68 -3.21
N VAL A 62 -4.94 7.90 -2.97
CA VAL A 62 -3.93 8.23 -1.98
C VAL A 62 -2.61 8.35 -2.72
N GLN A 63 -2.03 9.52 -2.70
CA GLN A 63 -0.81 9.80 -3.44
C GLN A 63 0.12 10.63 -2.57
N GLY A 64 1.40 10.30 -2.57
CA GLY A 64 2.34 11.05 -1.78
C GLY A 64 3.75 10.51 -1.89
N ASP A 65 4.68 11.28 -1.35
CA ASP A 65 6.10 10.90 -1.32
C ASP A 65 6.32 9.86 -0.23
N GLY A 66 7.03 8.80 -0.59
CA GLY A 66 7.39 7.75 0.34
C GLY A 66 6.19 7.04 0.95
N VAL A 67 6.39 6.50 2.13
CA VAL A 67 5.34 5.85 2.92
C VAL A 67 5.54 6.24 4.39
N ILE A 68 4.44 6.62 5.06
CA ILE A 68 4.45 7.00 6.48
C ILE A 68 5.57 8.01 6.78
N GLY A 69 5.70 9.02 5.92
CA GLY A 69 6.70 10.08 6.11
C GLY A 69 8.13 9.68 5.83
N GLU A 70 8.36 8.51 5.23
CA GLU A 70 9.72 8.02 4.97
C GLU A 70 9.90 7.66 3.50
N GLN A 71 11.12 7.81 3.01
CA GLN A 71 11.53 7.31 1.71
C GLN A 71 12.63 6.28 1.94
N PRO A 72 12.25 5.06 2.37
CA PRO A 72 13.24 4.08 2.79
C PRO A 72 14.06 3.55 1.63
N SER A 73 15.33 3.27 1.91
CA SER A 73 16.21 2.54 1.01
C SER A 73 16.22 1.08 1.48
N ILE A 74 15.93 0.18 0.56
CA ILE A 74 15.81 -1.25 0.88
C ILE A 74 17.01 -1.98 0.30
N PRO A 75 17.90 -2.48 1.14
CA PRO A 75 19.08 -3.23 0.66
C PRO A 75 18.69 -4.52 -0.05
N PRO A 76 19.58 -5.06 -0.87
CA PRO A 76 19.33 -6.36 -1.51
C PRO A 76 19.04 -7.45 -0.49
N GLY A 77 18.03 -8.26 -0.76
CA GLY A 77 17.64 -9.36 0.11
C GLY A 77 16.83 -8.96 1.33
N GLU A 78 16.56 -7.67 1.51
CA GLU A 78 15.80 -7.20 2.66
C GLU A 78 14.42 -6.72 2.25
N GLU A 79 13.58 -6.47 3.24
CA GLU A 79 12.22 -6.01 3.01
C GLU A 79 11.89 -4.83 3.90
N PHE A 80 10.93 -4.04 3.45
CA PHE A 80 10.36 -2.95 4.22
C PHE A 80 8.87 -3.24 4.42
N ILE A 81 8.41 -3.18 5.66
CA ILE A 81 7.03 -3.50 6.01
C ILE A 81 6.41 -2.29 6.67
N TYR A 82 5.21 -1.93 6.25
CA TYR A 82 4.46 -0.88 6.93
C TYR A 82 2.98 -1.21 6.94
N THR A 83 2.26 -0.61 7.89
CA THR A 83 0.82 -0.77 8.03
C THR A 83 0.16 0.59 7.94
N SER A 84 -0.92 0.66 7.20
CA SER A 84 -1.71 1.87 7.06
C SER A 84 -3.19 1.48 7.15
N GLY A 85 -4.08 2.45 7.06
CA GLY A 85 -5.50 2.19 7.18
C GLY A 85 -6.32 2.97 6.18
N THR A 86 -7.54 2.52 5.98
CA THR A 86 -8.51 3.23 5.16
C THR A 86 -9.90 3.04 5.75
N VAL A 87 -10.76 4.04 5.52
CA VAL A 87 -12.15 3.99 5.92
C VAL A 87 -12.99 3.96 4.65
N MET A 88 -13.89 2.99 4.56
CA MET A 88 -14.76 2.81 3.40
C MET A 88 -16.21 2.93 3.81
N GLU A 89 -17.05 3.31 2.86
CA GLU A 89 -18.51 3.38 3.07
C GLU A 89 -19.20 2.07 2.78
N SER A 90 -18.48 1.07 2.26
CA SER A 90 -19.03 -0.26 2.05
C SER A 90 -18.09 -1.31 2.61
N GLN A 91 -18.65 -2.48 2.89
CA GLN A 91 -17.89 -3.60 3.43
C GLN A 91 -16.92 -4.20 2.41
N VAL A 92 -17.22 -4.03 1.13
CA VAL A 92 -16.44 -4.62 0.04
C VAL A 92 -15.86 -3.51 -0.82
N GLY A 93 -14.64 -3.68 -1.23
CA GLY A 93 -13.98 -2.75 -2.14
C GLY A 93 -12.69 -3.34 -2.66
N THR A 94 -12.02 -2.60 -3.52
CA THR A 94 -10.74 -3.01 -4.09
C THR A 94 -9.71 -1.92 -3.90
N MET A 95 -8.46 -2.34 -3.89
CA MET A 95 -7.30 -1.46 -3.79
C MET A 95 -6.35 -1.83 -4.89
N GLN A 96 -5.90 -0.84 -5.65
CA GLN A 96 -4.83 -1.06 -6.62
C GLN A 96 -3.93 0.17 -6.62
N GLY A 97 -2.67 -0.04 -6.98
CA GLY A 97 -1.75 1.07 -6.98
C GLY A 97 -0.36 0.68 -7.40
N SER A 98 0.56 1.61 -7.17
CA SER A 98 1.95 1.43 -7.56
C SER A 98 2.86 2.23 -6.65
N TYR A 99 4.14 1.85 -6.70
CA TYR A 99 5.20 2.58 -6.03
C TYR A 99 6.22 3.01 -7.07
N ARG A 100 6.73 4.23 -6.91
CA ARG A 100 7.89 4.67 -7.69
C ARG A 100 9.13 4.40 -6.87
N MET A 101 10.07 3.73 -7.47
CA MET A 101 11.34 3.41 -6.83
C MET A 101 12.49 3.76 -7.74
N ILE A 102 13.63 4.07 -7.15
CA ILE A 102 14.86 4.27 -7.90
C ILE A 102 15.88 3.24 -7.43
N ASP A 103 16.55 2.67 -8.41
CA ASP A 103 17.61 1.70 -8.18
C ASP A 103 18.91 2.45 -8.00
N ASP A 104 19.69 2.06 -7.00
CA ASP A 104 20.97 2.65 -6.71
C ASP A 104 22.07 1.90 -7.47
N ARG A 105 22.26 2.28 -8.72
CA ARG A 105 23.31 1.69 -9.57
C ARG A 105 24.37 2.70 -9.92
#